data_783fb4aaae9305650d49852f1e5495a4
#
_entry.id   783fb4aaae9305650d49852f1e5495a4
#
_cell.length_a   1.000
_cell.length_b   1.000
_cell.length_c   1.000
_cell.angle_alpha   90.00
_cell.angle_beta   90.00
_cell.angle_gamma   90.00
#
_symmetry.space_group_name_H-M   'P 1'
#
loop_
_entity.id
_entity.type
_entity.pdbx_description
1 polymer ?
#
loop_
_entity_poly.entity_id
_entity_poly.type
_entity_poly.pdbx_seq_one_letter_code
_entity_poly.pdbx_strand_id
1 'polypeptide(L)'
;MNKITDVTRRDILDVIRMGFNETKKDQSKDYYGHEYIEESPTQYRLCYYGRLSETEFLSRIYNLNTMPSSDSRFSNAEGDIWQHTVNNNDWDEYWIFNDNRFELTTGFDDEPLLRFLCEMFHPVVRSESEPWRKFLEIINELLKQDGYELYEKSHISGRTVYGWREIIPNGIVIPENSPATSYELKLIGEGSYAKVFKFIDNYYKHPFVLKRAKKELSPKELERFRREFEQMKAFNSPYIVEVYCYNNSSNEYIMEYMDYTLDEYIQKNNGKLTFSQRKNIALQALRAYKYIHAKDILHRDICPKNVLVKLHEDIRVIKVSDFGLVKIPDSELTSLSTEYKGYFNDPELRLEGFNTYCIVHETYAITRLVFFIMTGRTNTDKIENLQLRDFVVKGLNPDKTKRYQDIDELINAFSNIKES
;
A
#
# COMPACT_ATOMS: atom_id res chain seq x y z
N MET A 1 -9.73 -4.26 3.03
CA MET A 1 -9.73 -5.73 2.79
C MET A 1 -9.85 -6.38 4.16
N ASN A 2 -10.85 -7.20 4.36
CA ASN A 2 -11.09 -7.87 5.66
C ASN A 2 -10.03 -8.98 5.85
N LYS A 3 -9.14 -8.83 6.82
CA LYS A 3 -8.09 -9.80 7.18
C LYS A 3 -8.37 -10.49 8.50
N ILE A 4 -9.06 -9.78 9.41
CA ILE A 4 -9.45 -10.36 10.70
C ILE A 4 -10.53 -11.40 10.45
N THR A 5 -10.20 -12.66 10.73
CA THR A 5 -11.14 -13.78 10.54
C THR A 5 -12.31 -13.70 11.51
N ASP A 6 -13.44 -14.29 11.16
CA ASP A 6 -14.62 -14.36 12.05
C ASP A 6 -14.30 -15.09 13.36
N VAL A 7 -13.32 -16.01 13.33
CA VAL A 7 -12.86 -16.74 14.53
C VAL A 7 -12.13 -15.76 15.45
N THR A 8 -11.15 -15.01 14.95
CA THR A 8 -10.41 -14.02 15.74
C THR A 8 -11.32 -12.92 16.26
N ARG A 9 -12.29 -12.43 15.47
CA ARG A 9 -13.29 -11.45 15.93
C ARG A 9 -14.08 -12.00 17.11
N ARG A 10 -14.62 -13.20 17.00
CA ARG A 10 -15.37 -13.86 18.07
C ARG A 10 -14.49 -14.03 19.32
N ASP A 11 -13.28 -14.53 19.17
CA ASP A 11 -12.38 -14.78 20.30
C ASP A 11 -12.01 -13.47 21.05
N ILE A 12 -11.78 -12.37 20.31
CA ILE A 12 -11.58 -11.03 20.90
C ILE A 12 -12.83 -10.59 21.70
N LEU A 13 -14.01 -10.71 21.09
CA LEU A 13 -15.25 -10.31 21.76
C LEU A 13 -15.58 -11.19 22.98
N ASP A 14 -15.25 -12.47 22.92
CA ASP A 14 -15.39 -13.38 24.06
C ASP A 14 -14.42 -13.02 25.20
N VAL A 15 -13.19 -12.61 24.90
CA VAL A 15 -12.26 -12.07 25.89
C VAL A 15 -12.82 -10.81 26.56
N ILE A 16 -13.45 -9.91 25.81
CA ILE A 16 -14.07 -8.69 26.37
C ILE A 16 -15.29 -9.03 27.22
N ARG A 17 -16.16 -9.94 26.77
CA ARG A 17 -17.40 -10.36 27.48
C ARG A 17 -17.11 -11.14 28.75
N MET A 18 -16.29 -12.17 28.63
CA MET A 18 -16.12 -13.17 29.70
C MET A 18 -14.88 -12.90 30.56
N GLY A 19 -13.96 -12.09 30.06
CA GLY A 19 -12.66 -11.88 30.69
C GLY A 19 -11.74 -13.09 30.55
N PHE A 20 -10.77 -13.18 31.44
CA PHE A 20 -9.84 -14.32 31.52
C PHE A 20 -9.64 -14.76 32.96
N ASN A 21 -9.22 -16.00 33.15
CA ASN A 21 -8.93 -16.59 34.45
C ASN A 21 -7.42 -16.70 34.64
N GLU A 22 -6.93 -16.29 35.81
CA GLU A 22 -5.56 -16.57 36.26
C GLU A 22 -5.60 -17.30 37.62
N THR A 23 -4.70 -18.25 37.79
CA THR A 23 -4.52 -18.89 39.09
C THR A 23 -3.51 -18.07 39.90
N LYS A 24 -3.97 -17.39 40.92
CA LYS A 24 -3.11 -16.74 41.89
C LYS A 24 -2.51 -17.79 42.82
N LYS A 25 -1.19 -17.67 43.05
CA LYS A 25 -0.44 -18.47 43.98
C LYS A 25 -0.04 -17.59 45.17
N ASP A 26 -0.77 -17.68 46.26
CA ASP A 26 -0.47 -16.95 47.46
C ASP A 26 0.26 -17.86 48.48
N GLN A 27 1.35 -17.35 49.07
CA GLN A 27 2.01 -18.06 50.19
C GLN A 27 1.20 -17.85 51.43
N SER A 28 0.61 -18.92 51.94
CA SER A 28 -0.16 -18.95 53.17
C SER A 28 0.52 -19.85 54.24
N LYS A 29 0.24 -19.60 55.49
CA LYS A 29 0.74 -20.45 56.59
C LYS A 29 -0.46 -21.10 57.29
N ASP A 30 -0.32 -22.38 57.56
CA ASP A 30 -1.33 -23.09 58.37
C ASP A 30 -1.28 -22.67 59.84
N TYR A 31 -2.22 -23.18 60.64
CA TYR A 31 -2.28 -22.92 62.09
C TYR A 31 -1.03 -23.34 62.86
N TYR A 32 -0.22 -24.25 62.30
CA TYR A 32 1.04 -24.75 62.85
C TYR A 32 2.27 -24.04 62.30
N GLY A 33 2.08 -23.04 61.41
CA GLY A 33 3.17 -22.24 60.83
C GLY A 33 3.85 -22.86 59.62
N HIS A 34 3.32 -23.94 59.03
CA HIS A 34 3.84 -24.51 57.79
C HIS A 34 3.40 -23.67 56.62
N GLU A 35 4.35 -23.36 55.73
CA GLU A 35 4.11 -22.62 54.50
C GLU A 35 3.51 -23.54 53.43
N TYR A 36 2.42 -23.12 52.81
CA TYR A 36 1.86 -23.77 51.65
C TYR A 36 1.45 -22.75 50.61
N ILE A 37 1.33 -23.19 49.34
CA ILE A 37 0.88 -22.37 48.23
C ILE A 37 -0.62 -22.60 48.09
N GLU A 38 -1.39 -21.56 48.29
CA GLU A 38 -2.82 -21.56 48.01
C GLU A 38 -3.05 -21.10 46.57
N GLU A 39 -3.66 -21.98 45.76
CA GLU A 39 -4.01 -21.66 44.37
C GLU A 39 -5.49 -21.29 44.32
N SER A 40 -5.80 -20.02 44.01
CA SER A 40 -7.16 -19.55 43.83
C SER A 40 -7.40 -19.04 42.41
N PRO A 41 -8.43 -19.54 41.70
CA PRO A 41 -8.79 -18.98 40.42
C PRO A 41 -9.38 -17.57 40.59
N THR A 42 -8.79 -16.60 39.93
CA THR A 42 -9.29 -15.23 39.93
C THR A 42 -9.74 -14.89 38.52
N GLN A 43 -11.02 -14.52 38.34
CA GLN A 43 -11.55 -14.05 37.08
C GLN A 43 -11.33 -12.55 36.97
N TYR A 44 -10.72 -12.12 35.87
CA TYR A 44 -10.54 -10.71 35.54
C TYR A 44 -11.54 -10.31 34.45
N ARG A 45 -12.18 -9.17 34.64
CA ARG A 45 -13.09 -8.57 33.66
C ARG A 45 -12.64 -7.15 33.33
N LEU A 46 -13.01 -6.66 32.16
CA LEU A 46 -12.75 -5.30 31.70
C LEU A 46 -14.04 -4.71 31.13
N CYS A 47 -14.45 -3.54 31.67
CA CYS A 47 -15.52 -2.78 31.07
C CYS A 47 -15.02 -2.04 29.82
N TYR A 48 -15.60 -2.28 28.65
CA TYR A 48 -15.11 -1.71 27.39
C TYR A 48 -15.24 -0.18 27.31
N TYR A 49 -16.23 0.41 27.99
CA TYR A 49 -16.37 1.86 28.10
C TYR A 49 -15.69 2.46 29.35
N GLY A 50 -15.15 1.63 30.20
CA GLY A 50 -14.31 2.00 31.35
C GLY A 50 -14.94 3.03 32.27
N ARG A 51 -14.38 4.24 32.31
CA ARG A 51 -14.83 5.36 33.19
C ARG A 51 -15.89 6.26 32.57
N LEU A 52 -16.27 6.03 31.33
CA LEU A 52 -17.29 6.81 30.62
C LEU A 52 -18.65 6.11 30.71
N SER A 53 -19.72 6.80 30.34
CA SER A 53 -20.96 6.13 29.95
C SER A 53 -20.80 5.49 28.57
N GLU A 54 -21.64 4.50 28.24
CA GLU A 54 -21.60 3.86 26.93
C GLU A 54 -21.80 4.88 25.78
N THR A 55 -22.75 5.79 25.94
CA THR A 55 -23.02 6.85 24.96
C THR A 55 -21.81 7.75 24.76
N GLU A 56 -21.13 8.15 25.84
CA GLU A 56 -19.92 8.96 25.75
C GLU A 56 -18.77 8.19 25.06
N PHE A 57 -18.59 6.93 25.39
CA PHE A 57 -17.58 6.08 24.75
C PHE A 57 -17.86 5.91 23.25
N LEU A 58 -19.10 5.57 22.88
CA LEU A 58 -19.48 5.37 21.48
C LEU A 58 -19.42 6.66 20.66
N SER A 59 -19.76 7.81 21.25
CA SER A 59 -19.63 9.12 20.60
C SER A 59 -18.18 9.49 20.24
N ARG A 60 -17.20 8.87 20.86
CA ARG A 60 -15.78 9.08 20.52
C ARG A 60 -15.38 8.32 19.24
N ILE A 61 -16.10 7.27 18.88
CA ILE A 61 -15.83 6.40 17.74
C ILE A 61 -16.78 6.71 16.58
N TYR A 62 -18.06 6.95 16.88
CA TYR A 62 -19.15 7.08 15.92
C TYR A 62 -19.88 8.43 16.05
N ASN A 63 -20.45 8.91 14.97
CA ASN A 63 -21.34 10.07 15.00
C ASN A 63 -22.78 9.61 15.27
N LEU A 64 -23.10 9.32 16.52
CA LEU A 64 -24.40 8.76 16.95
C LEU A 64 -25.59 9.62 16.53
N ASN A 65 -25.41 10.94 16.36
CA ASN A 65 -26.46 11.87 15.92
C ASN A 65 -26.88 11.66 14.47
N THR A 66 -26.01 11.07 13.64
CA THR A 66 -26.29 10.80 12.22
C THR A 66 -26.61 9.33 11.96
N MET A 67 -26.38 8.46 12.93
CA MET A 67 -26.70 7.03 12.81
C MET A 67 -28.19 6.78 13.04
N PRO A 68 -28.79 5.82 12.31
CA PRO A 68 -30.21 5.50 12.48
C PRO A 68 -30.48 4.91 13.89
N SER A 69 -31.62 5.23 14.44
CA SER A 69 -32.12 4.58 15.65
C SER A 69 -32.57 3.16 15.36
N SER A 70 -32.36 2.24 16.30
CA SER A 70 -32.95 0.90 16.28
C SER A 70 -34.41 0.91 16.83
N ASP A 71 -34.78 1.96 17.54
CA ASP A 71 -36.10 2.17 18.10
C ASP A 71 -36.82 3.32 17.35
N SER A 72 -37.95 3.01 16.73
CA SER A 72 -38.74 3.97 15.94
C SER A 72 -39.23 5.21 16.70
N ARG A 73 -39.14 5.22 18.03
CA ARG A 73 -39.49 6.36 18.88
C ARG A 73 -38.42 7.46 18.85
N PHE A 74 -37.20 7.14 18.42
CA PHE A 74 -36.08 8.09 18.39
C PHE A 74 -35.61 8.38 16.97
N SER A 75 -35.10 9.59 16.75
CA SER A 75 -34.63 10.04 15.45
C SER A 75 -33.23 9.57 15.09
N ASN A 76 -32.43 9.19 16.07
CA ASN A 76 -31.03 8.80 15.90
C ASN A 76 -30.58 7.80 16.97
N ALA A 77 -29.36 7.24 16.79
CA ALA A 77 -28.81 6.26 17.70
C ALA A 77 -28.46 6.81 19.10
N GLU A 78 -28.15 8.10 19.23
CA GLU A 78 -27.85 8.70 20.53
C GLU A 78 -29.06 8.61 21.47
N GLY A 79 -30.25 8.90 20.96
CA GLY A 79 -31.49 8.87 21.73
C GLY A 79 -31.90 7.47 22.15
N ASP A 80 -31.81 6.45 21.29
CA ASP A 80 -32.18 5.08 21.65
C ASP A 80 -31.16 4.44 22.58
N ILE A 81 -29.86 4.65 22.37
CA ILE A 81 -28.81 4.13 23.25
C ILE A 81 -28.99 4.70 24.65
N TRP A 82 -29.11 6.02 24.78
CA TRP A 82 -29.33 6.64 26.09
C TRP A 82 -30.60 6.11 26.79
N GLN A 83 -31.70 5.96 26.05
CA GLN A 83 -32.95 5.45 26.60
C GLN A 83 -32.78 4.05 27.18
N HIS A 84 -32.12 3.16 26.47
CA HIS A 84 -32.00 1.75 26.84
C HIS A 84 -30.86 1.43 27.78
N THR A 85 -29.74 2.19 27.73
CA THR A 85 -28.59 1.93 28.59
C THR A 85 -28.60 2.74 29.89
N VAL A 86 -29.23 3.93 29.89
CA VAL A 86 -29.23 4.82 31.06
C VAL A 86 -30.62 4.89 31.75
N ASN A 87 -31.66 5.15 30.95
CA ASN A 87 -32.99 5.40 31.54
C ASN A 87 -33.72 4.10 31.92
N ASN A 88 -33.81 3.15 31.01
CA ASN A 88 -34.49 1.88 31.23
C ASN A 88 -33.56 0.79 31.78
N ASN A 89 -32.30 0.81 31.40
CA ASN A 89 -31.30 -0.23 31.69
C ASN A 89 -31.81 -1.64 31.32
N ASP A 90 -32.39 -1.76 30.10
CA ASP A 90 -33.10 -2.97 29.64
C ASP A 90 -32.36 -3.68 28.50
N TRP A 91 -31.24 -3.12 28.02
CA TRP A 91 -30.33 -3.81 27.11
C TRP A 91 -29.30 -4.66 27.87
N ASP A 92 -28.86 -5.75 27.21
CA ASP A 92 -27.75 -6.60 27.70
C ASP A 92 -26.45 -5.79 27.85
N GLU A 93 -25.64 -6.10 28.84
CA GLU A 93 -24.33 -5.46 29.10
C GLU A 93 -23.41 -5.42 27.86
N TYR A 94 -23.57 -6.35 26.94
CA TYR A 94 -22.75 -6.45 25.71
C TYR A 94 -23.59 -6.34 24.43
N TRP A 95 -24.72 -5.66 24.49
CA TRP A 95 -25.65 -5.46 23.36
C TRP A 95 -24.99 -4.97 22.08
N ILE A 96 -23.96 -4.10 22.22
CA ILE A 96 -23.23 -3.49 21.10
C ILE A 96 -22.61 -4.53 20.17
N PHE A 97 -22.20 -5.69 20.69
CA PHE A 97 -21.59 -6.75 19.89
C PHE A 97 -22.61 -7.51 19.04
N ASN A 98 -23.89 -7.31 19.29
CA ASN A 98 -24.98 -7.90 18.53
C ASN A 98 -25.70 -6.86 17.63
N ASP A 99 -25.29 -5.59 17.71
CA ASP A 99 -25.86 -4.51 16.92
C ASP A 99 -25.08 -4.25 15.63
N ASN A 100 -25.68 -4.58 14.50
CA ASN A 100 -25.05 -4.48 13.18
C ASN A 100 -24.67 -3.06 12.78
N ARG A 101 -25.21 -2.02 13.44
CA ARG A 101 -24.84 -0.62 13.17
C ARG A 101 -23.37 -0.32 13.44
N PHE A 102 -22.73 -1.08 14.30
CA PHE A 102 -21.33 -0.87 14.73
C PHE A 102 -20.33 -1.78 14.04
N GLU A 103 -20.77 -2.77 13.26
CA GLU A 103 -19.96 -3.67 12.44
C GLU A 103 -18.81 -4.37 13.19
N LEU A 104 -19.00 -4.67 14.49
CA LEU A 104 -17.96 -5.29 15.34
C LEU A 104 -17.83 -6.80 15.10
N THR A 105 -18.94 -7.51 14.89
CA THR A 105 -18.99 -8.98 14.75
C THR A 105 -18.96 -9.46 13.30
N THR A 106 -19.62 -8.75 12.40
CA THR A 106 -19.84 -9.16 11.01
C THR A 106 -19.52 -8.01 10.07
N GLY A 107 -18.26 -7.55 10.05
CA GLY A 107 -17.85 -6.43 9.22
C GLY A 107 -17.23 -6.87 7.89
N PHE A 108 -17.54 -6.13 6.81
CA PHE A 108 -16.76 -6.20 5.56
C PHE A 108 -15.42 -5.47 5.69
N ASP A 109 -15.21 -4.75 6.81
CA ASP A 109 -14.01 -3.98 7.11
C ASP A 109 -13.50 -4.30 8.53
N ASP A 110 -12.18 -4.24 8.70
CA ASP A 110 -11.53 -4.46 9.98
C ASP A 110 -11.46 -3.17 10.83
N GLU A 111 -11.56 -2.00 10.19
CA GLU A 111 -11.40 -0.70 10.83
C GLU A 111 -12.36 -0.47 12.02
N PRO A 112 -13.68 -0.78 11.96
CA PRO A 112 -14.58 -0.57 13.08
C PRO A 112 -14.14 -1.28 14.35
N LEU A 113 -13.76 -2.57 14.26
CA LEU A 113 -13.26 -3.32 15.41
C LEU A 113 -11.93 -2.77 15.92
N LEU A 114 -10.98 -2.46 15.05
CA LEU A 114 -9.67 -1.93 15.42
C LEU A 114 -9.77 -0.55 16.11
N ARG A 115 -10.65 0.33 15.62
CA ARG A 115 -10.95 1.62 16.27
C ARG A 115 -11.57 1.43 17.65
N PHE A 116 -12.53 0.53 17.76
CA PHE A 116 -13.17 0.20 19.02
C PHE A 116 -12.13 -0.27 20.06
N LEU A 117 -11.24 -1.19 19.69
CA LEU A 117 -10.18 -1.68 20.57
C LEU A 117 -9.18 -0.58 20.97
N CYS A 118 -8.78 0.29 20.04
CA CYS A 118 -7.90 1.42 20.37
C CYS A 118 -8.55 2.37 21.38
N GLU A 119 -9.84 2.65 21.22
CA GLU A 119 -10.57 3.56 22.12
C GLU A 119 -10.82 2.95 23.50
N MET A 120 -11.06 1.64 23.57
CA MET A 120 -11.19 0.91 24.84
C MET A 120 -9.93 1.05 25.72
N PHE A 121 -8.75 1.09 25.11
CA PHE A 121 -7.47 1.30 25.81
C PHE A 121 -7.02 2.77 25.89
N HIS A 122 -7.86 3.73 25.50
CA HIS A 122 -7.51 5.15 25.56
C HIS A 122 -7.42 5.65 27.03
N PRO A 123 -6.45 6.52 27.41
CA PRO A 123 -6.27 7.00 28.78
C PRO A 123 -7.48 7.67 29.44
N VAL A 124 -8.39 8.23 28.64
CA VAL A 124 -9.65 8.81 29.13
C VAL A 124 -10.66 7.72 29.49
N VAL A 125 -10.61 6.59 28.82
CA VAL A 125 -11.56 5.47 28.97
C VAL A 125 -11.11 4.51 30.06
N ARG A 126 -9.94 3.88 29.89
CA ARG A 126 -9.45 2.82 30.78
C ARG A 126 -9.29 3.27 32.23
N SER A 127 -9.53 2.38 33.16
CA SER A 127 -9.24 2.57 34.58
C SER A 127 -7.89 1.92 34.94
N GLU A 128 -7.04 2.64 35.69
CA GLU A 128 -5.75 2.07 36.15
C GLU A 128 -5.94 1.00 37.26
N SER A 129 -7.14 0.89 37.86
CA SER A 129 -7.50 -0.18 38.80
C SER A 129 -7.82 -1.52 38.12
N GLU A 130 -8.05 -1.51 36.83
CA GLU A 130 -8.37 -2.69 36.02
C GLU A 130 -7.12 -3.29 35.35
N PRO A 131 -7.08 -4.60 35.08
CA PRO A 131 -5.91 -5.26 34.48
C PRO A 131 -5.85 -5.06 32.94
N TRP A 132 -6.13 -3.85 32.46
CA TRP A 132 -6.23 -3.53 31.05
C TRP A 132 -4.97 -3.89 30.22
N ARG A 133 -3.76 -3.88 30.85
CA ARG A 133 -2.52 -4.28 30.15
C ARG A 133 -2.54 -5.74 29.75
N LYS A 134 -3.11 -6.60 30.58
CA LYS A 134 -3.23 -8.02 30.29
C LYS A 134 -4.23 -8.29 29.18
N PHE A 135 -5.34 -7.56 29.16
CA PHE A 135 -6.30 -7.60 28.05
C PHE A 135 -5.66 -7.14 26.74
N LEU A 136 -4.87 -6.08 26.77
CA LEU A 136 -4.13 -5.61 25.60
C LEU A 136 -3.16 -6.68 25.07
N GLU A 137 -2.42 -7.38 25.93
CA GLU A 137 -1.54 -8.49 25.56
C GLU A 137 -2.32 -9.61 24.86
N ILE A 138 -3.40 -10.09 25.49
CA ILE A 138 -4.23 -11.18 24.95
C ILE A 138 -4.84 -10.78 23.58
N ILE A 139 -5.40 -9.58 23.49
CA ILE A 139 -5.99 -9.08 22.24
C ILE A 139 -4.93 -8.94 21.15
N ASN A 140 -3.73 -8.47 21.48
CA ASN A 140 -2.63 -8.41 20.53
C ASN A 140 -2.14 -9.79 20.07
N GLU A 141 -2.15 -10.80 20.93
CA GLU A 141 -1.83 -12.17 20.52
C GLU A 141 -2.85 -12.72 19.51
N LEU A 142 -4.12 -12.42 19.69
CA LEU A 142 -5.18 -12.79 18.76
C LEU A 142 -5.06 -12.03 17.45
N LEU A 143 -4.89 -10.71 17.49
CA LEU A 143 -4.75 -9.86 16.30
C LEU A 143 -3.52 -10.22 15.45
N LYS A 144 -2.41 -10.62 16.07
CA LYS A 144 -1.18 -11.03 15.38
C LYS A 144 -1.38 -12.21 14.45
N GLN A 145 -2.32 -13.13 14.77
CA GLN A 145 -2.63 -14.27 13.91
C GLN A 145 -3.16 -13.83 12.54
N ASP A 146 -3.88 -12.71 12.51
CA ASP A 146 -4.46 -12.13 11.29
C ASP A 146 -3.67 -10.92 10.76
N GLY A 147 -2.46 -10.70 11.29
CA GLY A 147 -1.54 -9.69 10.79
C GLY A 147 -1.81 -8.27 11.27
N TYR A 148 -2.41 -8.08 12.44
CA TYR A 148 -2.59 -6.78 13.09
C TYR A 148 -1.98 -6.72 14.48
N GLU A 149 -1.65 -5.51 14.95
CA GLU A 149 -1.34 -5.25 16.35
C GLU A 149 -1.78 -3.84 16.78
N LEU A 150 -2.14 -3.71 18.06
CA LEU A 150 -2.28 -2.42 18.73
C LEU A 150 -0.89 -2.00 19.24
N TYR A 151 -0.43 -0.83 18.83
CA TYR A 151 0.89 -0.30 19.16
C TYR A 151 0.81 1.06 19.88
N GLU A 152 1.85 1.45 20.58
CA GLU A 152 1.95 2.76 21.23
C GLU A 152 2.05 3.88 20.19
N LYS A 153 0.97 4.59 19.95
CA LYS A 153 0.87 5.63 18.92
C LYS A 153 1.38 6.99 19.41
N SER A 154 1.00 7.36 20.62
CA SER A 154 1.34 8.68 21.21
C SER A 154 1.15 8.65 22.74
N HIS A 155 1.41 9.81 23.39
CA HIS A 155 1.18 9.95 24.82
C HIS A 155 0.35 11.21 25.10
N ILE A 156 -0.56 11.13 26.07
CA ILE A 156 -1.32 12.26 26.62
C ILE A 156 -1.08 12.30 28.11
N SER A 157 -0.51 13.38 28.63
CA SER A 157 -0.16 13.54 30.05
C SER A 157 0.63 12.34 30.59
N GLY A 158 1.61 11.85 29.82
CA GLY A 158 2.46 10.71 30.18
C GLY A 158 1.80 9.32 30.07
N ARG A 159 0.55 9.24 29.61
CA ARG A 159 -0.18 7.97 29.43
C ARG A 159 -0.23 7.60 27.96
N THR A 160 0.04 6.33 27.64
CA THR A 160 0.06 5.80 26.28
C THR A 160 -1.32 5.79 25.63
N VAL A 161 -1.40 6.30 24.42
CA VAL A 161 -2.53 6.16 23.49
C VAL A 161 -2.15 5.12 22.44
N TYR A 162 -3.03 4.14 22.24
CA TYR A 162 -2.82 3.07 21.27
C TYR A 162 -3.42 3.42 19.91
N GLY A 163 -2.75 2.99 18.84
CA GLY A 163 -3.24 2.90 17.48
C GLY A 163 -3.14 1.46 17.00
N TRP A 164 -3.63 1.16 15.82
CA TRP A 164 -3.48 -0.15 15.20
C TRP A 164 -2.62 -0.06 13.95
N ARG A 165 -1.97 -1.17 13.61
CA ARG A 165 -1.19 -1.32 12.37
C ARG A 165 -1.22 -2.75 11.87
N GLU A 166 -0.99 -2.93 10.57
CA GLU A 166 -0.77 -4.24 9.99
C GLU A 166 0.64 -4.75 10.31
N ILE A 167 0.73 -6.02 10.73
CA ILE A 167 1.99 -6.74 10.84
C ILE A 167 2.24 -7.40 9.49
N ILE A 168 3.22 -6.92 8.75
CA ILE A 168 3.67 -7.58 7.53
C ILE A 168 4.68 -8.65 7.94
N PRO A 169 4.39 -9.96 7.78
CA PRO A 169 5.37 -11.00 8.06
C PRO A 169 6.60 -10.77 7.16
N ASN A 170 7.75 -10.50 7.76
CA ASN A 170 9.01 -10.13 7.09
C ASN A 170 9.02 -8.76 6.40
N GLY A 171 8.09 -7.86 6.71
CA GLY A 171 8.06 -6.49 6.24
C GLY A 171 8.66 -5.52 7.26
N ILE A 172 9.38 -4.51 6.77
CA ILE A 172 9.81 -3.37 7.56
C ILE A 172 8.58 -2.70 8.16
N VAL A 173 8.46 -2.70 9.49
CA VAL A 173 7.43 -1.93 10.18
C VAL A 173 7.81 -0.46 10.08
N ILE A 174 7.18 0.27 9.16
CA ILE A 174 7.25 1.72 9.15
C ILE A 174 6.06 2.20 9.98
N PRO A 175 6.26 2.76 11.19
CA PRO A 175 5.16 3.26 12.00
C PRO A 175 4.46 4.40 11.24
N GLU A 176 3.16 4.28 10.99
CA GLU A 176 2.35 5.46 10.71
C GLU A 176 2.38 6.34 11.98
N ASN A 177 3.09 7.47 11.90
CA ASN A 177 3.30 8.42 13.00
C ASN A 177 4.25 7.98 14.14
N SER A 178 5.48 7.56 13.83
CA SER A 178 6.57 7.89 14.77
C SER A 178 6.58 9.40 15.01
N PRO A 179 6.83 9.87 16.28
CA PRO A 179 7.12 11.30 16.49
C PRO A 179 8.29 11.62 15.57
N ALA A 180 8.05 12.51 14.63
CA ALA A 180 8.88 12.87 13.51
C ALA A 180 10.37 12.55 13.73
N THR A 181 10.84 11.39 13.33
CA THR A 181 12.17 11.29 12.78
C THR A 181 12.07 12.10 11.50
N SER A 182 12.38 13.40 11.60
CA SER A 182 12.38 14.30 10.46
C SER A 182 13.50 13.83 9.55
N TYR A 183 13.14 12.98 8.56
CA TYR A 183 14.07 12.63 7.52
C TYR A 183 14.38 13.89 6.71
N GLU A 184 15.63 14.18 6.47
CA GLU A 184 16.01 15.21 5.53
C GLU A 184 15.59 14.78 4.13
N LEU A 185 14.50 15.36 3.62
CA LEU A 185 13.96 15.04 2.30
C LEU A 185 14.70 15.86 1.25
N LYS A 186 15.49 15.21 0.42
CA LYS A 186 16.15 15.83 -0.74
C LYS A 186 15.28 15.65 -1.98
N LEU A 187 14.77 16.74 -2.56
CA LEU A 187 14.05 16.70 -3.83
C LEU A 187 14.97 16.18 -4.94
N ILE A 188 14.57 15.11 -5.62
CA ILE A 188 15.31 14.48 -6.72
C ILE A 188 14.55 14.48 -8.03
N GLY A 189 13.25 14.77 -8.02
CA GLY A 189 12.42 14.84 -9.21
C GLY A 189 11.09 15.54 -8.95
N GLU A 190 10.54 16.12 -10.00
CA GLU A 190 9.19 16.69 -10.01
C GLU A 190 8.51 16.39 -11.32
N GLY A 191 7.36 15.72 -11.27
CA GLY A 191 6.49 15.43 -12.40
C GLY A 191 5.22 16.28 -12.40
N SER A 192 4.30 15.98 -13.31
CA SER A 192 3.01 16.68 -13.41
C SER A 192 2.16 16.49 -12.15
N TYR A 193 2.17 15.28 -11.57
CA TYR A 193 1.28 14.89 -10.47
C TYR A 193 1.96 14.75 -9.12
N ALA A 194 3.29 14.58 -9.08
CA ALA A 194 3.99 14.27 -7.86
C ALA A 194 5.37 14.93 -7.78
N LYS A 195 5.85 15.10 -6.55
CA LYS A 195 7.24 15.40 -6.20
C LYS A 195 7.90 14.14 -5.66
N VAL A 196 9.16 13.95 -6.01
CA VAL A 196 9.94 12.76 -5.66
C VAL A 196 11.11 13.18 -4.79
N PHE A 197 11.21 12.62 -3.59
CA PHE A 197 12.24 12.96 -2.62
C PHE A 197 13.05 11.72 -2.29
N LYS A 198 14.36 11.88 -2.18
CA LYS A 198 15.26 10.90 -1.57
C LYS A 198 15.40 11.17 -0.09
N PHE A 199 15.42 10.13 0.73
CA PHE A 199 15.81 10.20 2.14
C PHE A 199 16.64 8.96 2.52
N ILE A 200 17.36 9.05 3.63
CA ILE A 200 18.10 7.92 4.19
C ILE A 200 17.37 7.51 5.47
N ASP A 201 16.96 6.25 5.51
CA ASP A 201 16.34 5.71 6.71
C ASP A 201 17.35 5.64 7.86
N ASN A 202 16.97 6.18 9.02
CA ASN A 202 17.87 6.31 10.15
C ASN A 202 18.23 4.98 10.82
N TYR A 203 17.37 3.98 10.70
CA TYR A 203 17.57 2.65 11.25
C TYR A 203 18.37 1.76 10.31
N TYR A 204 17.92 1.64 9.05
CA TYR A 204 18.54 0.78 8.04
C TYR A 204 19.78 1.40 7.39
N LYS A 205 20.00 2.72 7.56
CA LYS A 205 21.07 3.49 6.86
C LYS A 205 21.02 3.31 5.34
N HIS A 206 19.83 3.04 4.82
CA HIS A 206 19.60 2.77 3.40
C HIS A 206 18.78 3.90 2.76
N PRO A 207 19.09 4.28 1.49
CA PRO A 207 18.31 5.29 0.79
C PRO A 207 16.97 4.74 0.30
N PHE A 208 15.92 5.51 0.50
CA PHE A 208 14.57 5.30 -0.02
C PHE A 208 14.10 6.52 -0.79
N VAL A 209 13.01 6.34 -1.52
CA VAL A 209 12.32 7.41 -2.23
C VAL A 209 10.92 7.59 -1.67
N LEU A 210 10.55 8.83 -1.39
CA LEU A 210 9.19 9.26 -1.06
C LEU A 210 8.61 9.96 -2.30
N LYS A 211 7.55 9.39 -2.89
CA LYS A 211 6.77 10.04 -3.95
C LYS A 211 5.51 10.61 -3.33
N ARG A 212 5.35 11.95 -3.41
CA ARG A 212 4.26 12.70 -2.79
C ARG A 212 3.42 13.36 -3.85
N ALA A 213 2.11 13.16 -3.81
CA ALA A 213 1.16 13.83 -4.68
C ALA A 213 1.21 15.36 -4.46
N LYS A 214 1.03 16.14 -5.54
CA LYS A 214 0.89 17.59 -5.44
C LYS A 214 -0.45 17.96 -4.79
N LYS A 215 -0.49 19.07 -4.05
CA LYS A 215 -1.68 19.50 -3.30
C LYS A 215 -2.84 19.92 -4.21
N GLU A 216 -2.52 20.36 -5.42
CA GLU A 216 -3.46 20.94 -6.39
C GLU A 216 -4.16 19.87 -7.27
N LEU A 217 -3.94 18.58 -6.98
CA LEU A 217 -4.54 17.50 -7.78
C LEU A 217 -6.04 17.39 -7.55
N SER A 218 -6.76 17.15 -8.64
CA SER A 218 -8.17 16.79 -8.59
C SER A 218 -8.39 15.42 -7.94
N PRO A 219 -9.60 15.10 -7.42
CA PRO A 219 -9.89 13.77 -6.87
C PRO A 219 -9.59 12.62 -7.84
N LYS A 220 -9.82 12.82 -9.14
CA LYS A 220 -9.51 11.83 -10.18
C LYS A 220 -8.01 11.59 -10.36
N GLU A 221 -7.19 12.63 -10.22
CA GLU A 221 -5.73 12.52 -10.30
C GLU A 221 -5.14 11.88 -9.03
N LEU A 222 -5.71 12.17 -7.86
CA LEU A 222 -5.35 11.50 -6.61
C LEU A 222 -5.69 10.01 -6.66
N GLU A 223 -6.85 9.66 -7.22
CA GLU A 223 -7.22 8.25 -7.41
C GLU A 223 -6.24 7.54 -8.37
N ARG A 224 -5.80 8.19 -9.45
CA ARG A 224 -4.77 7.65 -10.34
C ARG A 224 -3.44 7.45 -9.62
N PHE A 225 -3.05 8.39 -8.77
CA PHE A 225 -1.82 8.30 -7.97
C PHE A 225 -1.88 7.12 -6.98
N ARG A 226 -3.02 6.91 -6.33
CA ARG A 226 -3.24 5.76 -5.45
C ARG A 226 -3.21 4.44 -6.23
N ARG A 227 -3.89 4.37 -7.37
CA ARG A 227 -3.89 3.17 -8.24
C ARG A 227 -2.51 2.81 -8.76
N GLU A 228 -1.67 3.79 -9.06
CA GLU A 228 -0.27 3.55 -9.41
C GLU A 228 0.44 2.74 -8.32
N PHE A 229 0.32 3.17 -7.06
CA PHE A 229 0.87 2.45 -5.93
C PHE A 229 0.29 1.02 -5.81
N GLU A 230 -1.03 0.89 -5.87
CA GLU A 230 -1.72 -0.40 -5.73
C GLU A 230 -1.29 -1.40 -6.83
N GLN A 231 -1.15 -0.94 -8.07
CA GLN A 231 -0.66 -1.77 -9.18
C GLN A 231 0.79 -2.19 -8.97
N MET A 232 1.66 -1.26 -8.62
CA MET A 232 3.06 -1.59 -8.35
C MET A 232 3.19 -2.54 -7.17
N LYS A 233 2.37 -2.40 -6.14
CA LYS A 233 2.35 -3.27 -4.95
C LYS A 233 1.89 -4.70 -5.27
N ALA A 234 1.01 -4.85 -6.24
CA ALA A 234 0.52 -6.17 -6.69
C ALA A 234 1.52 -6.93 -7.55
N PHE A 235 2.58 -6.26 -8.04
CA PHE A 235 3.59 -6.91 -8.84
C PHE A 235 4.66 -7.60 -7.98
N ASN A 236 5.05 -8.80 -8.39
CA ASN A 236 6.17 -9.54 -7.82
C ASN A 236 7.17 -9.87 -8.93
N SER A 237 8.04 -8.93 -9.23
CA SER A 237 9.04 -9.07 -10.29
C SER A 237 10.31 -8.29 -9.97
N PRO A 238 11.51 -8.86 -10.15
CA PRO A 238 12.77 -8.15 -9.94
C PRO A 238 13.00 -7.00 -10.93
N TYR A 239 12.18 -6.90 -11.99
CA TYR A 239 12.25 -5.88 -13.03
C TYR A 239 11.21 -4.77 -12.89
N ILE A 240 10.45 -4.76 -11.79
CA ILE A 240 9.51 -3.68 -11.44
C ILE A 240 10.02 -3.00 -10.17
N VAL A 241 9.89 -1.67 -10.09
CA VAL A 241 10.27 -0.90 -8.90
C VAL A 241 9.40 -1.34 -7.72
N GLU A 242 10.04 -1.66 -6.60
CA GLU A 242 9.36 -2.10 -5.39
C GLU A 242 8.77 -0.89 -4.63
N VAL A 243 7.53 -1.02 -4.20
CA VAL A 243 6.85 -0.03 -3.35
C VAL A 243 6.49 -0.67 -2.00
N TYR A 244 6.61 0.12 -0.92
CA TYR A 244 6.54 -0.41 0.44
C TYR A 244 5.23 -0.06 1.13
N CYS A 245 4.93 1.20 1.32
CA CYS A 245 3.74 1.66 2.04
C CYS A 245 3.17 2.94 1.44
N TYR A 246 1.86 3.13 1.60
CA TYR A 246 1.12 4.33 1.21
C TYR A 246 0.59 5.05 2.45
N ASN A 247 0.76 6.36 2.51
CA ASN A 247 0.18 7.22 3.54
C ASN A 247 -1.01 7.98 2.97
N ASN A 248 -2.22 7.63 3.42
CA ASN A 248 -3.47 8.27 2.98
C ASN A 248 -3.58 9.74 3.42
N SER A 249 -3.02 10.10 4.59
CA SER A 249 -3.16 11.45 5.16
C SER A 249 -2.40 12.50 4.34
N SER A 250 -1.24 12.12 3.79
CA SER A 250 -0.36 13.01 3.01
C SER A 250 -0.35 12.69 1.52
N ASN A 251 -1.09 11.67 1.07
CA ASN A 251 -1.09 11.16 -0.30
C ASN A 251 0.35 10.95 -0.82
N GLU A 252 1.07 10.07 -0.15
CA GLU A 252 2.47 9.78 -0.49
C GLU A 252 2.77 8.29 -0.27
N TYR A 253 3.77 7.78 -0.99
CA TYR A 253 4.23 6.43 -0.78
C TYR A 253 5.75 6.31 -0.85
N ILE A 254 6.26 5.27 -0.21
CA ILE A 254 7.68 4.95 -0.18
C ILE A 254 7.97 3.85 -1.20
N MET A 255 9.07 4.01 -1.93
CA MET A 255 9.58 3.04 -2.88
C MET A 255 11.09 2.89 -2.78
N GLU A 256 11.64 1.85 -3.41
CA GLU A 256 13.08 1.65 -3.46
C GLU A 256 13.79 2.80 -4.19
N TYR A 257 15.02 3.09 -3.75
CA TYR A 257 15.85 4.09 -4.40
C TYR A 257 16.63 3.48 -5.57
N MET A 258 16.52 4.11 -6.73
CA MET A 258 17.27 3.80 -7.93
C MET A 258 18.26 4.93 -8.22
N ASP A 259 19.43 4.58 -8.78
CA ASP A 259 20.54 5.56 -8.91
C ASP A 259 20.33 6.54 -10.07
N TYR A 260 19.67 6.10 -11.16
CA TYR A 260 19.43 6.91 -12.35
C TYR A 260 18.09 6.54 -13.00
N THR A 261 17.53 7.48 -13.77
CA THR A 261 16.64 7.11 -14.87
C THR A 261 17.47 6.52 -16.01
N LEU A 262 16.86 5.69 -16.85
CA LEU A 262 17.53 5.14 -18.02
C LEU A 262 17.99 6.24 -18.99
N ASP A 263 17.22 7.33 -19.10
CA ASP A 263 17.58 8.52 -19.88
C ASP A 263 18.92 9.10 -19.39
N GLU A 264 19.03 9.43 -18.12
CA GLU A 264 20.26 9.96 -17.53
C GLU A 264 21.44 9.00 -17.64
N TYR A 265 21.17 7.70 -17.41
CA TYR A 265 22.21 6.69 -17.45
C TYR A 265 22.80 6.52 -18.83
N ILE A 266 21.95 6.42 -19.88
CA ILE A 266 22.39 6.32 -21.28
C ILE A 266 23.12 7.59 -21.70
N GLN A 267 22.60 8.79 -21.40
CA GLN A 267 23.26 10.05 -21.74
C GLN A 267 24.66 10.15 -21.14
N LYS A 268 24.83 9.82 -19.85
CA LYS A 268 26.13 9.85 -19.15
C LYS A 268 27.14 8.83 -19.65
N ASN A 269 26.66 7.70 -20.15
CA ASN A 269 27.52 6.55 -20.49
C ASN A 269 27.49 6.17 -21.98
N ASN A 270 26.88 6.99 -22.84
CA ASN A 270 26.61 6.64 -24.23
C ASN A 270 27.86 6.17 -25.01
N GLY A 271 29.00 6.84 -24.84
CA GLY A 271 30.27 6.46 -25.47
C GLY A 271 31.04 5.33 -24.80
N LYS A 272 30.58 4.82 -23.63
CA LYS A 272 31.30 3.81 -22.86
C LYS A 272 30.62 2.43 -22.88
N LEU A 273 29.31 2.40 -23.16
CA LEU A 273 28.53 1.17 -23.16
C LEU A 273 28.81 0.33 -24.42
N THR A 274 29.23 -0.92 -24.18
CA THR A 274 29.41 -1.90 -25.25
C THR A 274 28.05 -2.37 -25.78
N PHE A 275 28.03 -2.96 -26.99
CA PHE A 275 26.83 -3.58 -27.55
C PHE A 275 26.19 -4.61 -26.59
N SER A 276 27.02 -5.49 -26.01
CA SER A 276 26.55 -6.51 -25.07
C SER A 276 25.91 -5.91 -23.82
N GLN A 277 26.48 -4.84 -23.27
CA GLN A 277 25.91 -4.13 -22.12
C GLN A 277 24.55 -3.50 -22.45
N ARG A 278 24.45 -2.83 -23.61
CA ARG A 278 23.19 -2.26 -24.08
C ARG A 278 22.13 -3.34 -24.33
N LYS A 279 22.51 -4.45 -24.94
CA LYS A 279 21.63 -5.59 -25.19
C LYS A 279 21.11 -6.19 -23.89
N ASN A 280 21.96 -6.30 -22.87
CA ASN A 280 21.56 -6.78 -21.53
C ASN A 280 20.53 -5.82 -20.89
N ILE A 281 20.77 -4.51 -20.93
CA ILE A 281 19.85 -3.48 -20.44
C ILE A 281 18.48 -3.60 -21.15
N ALA A 282 18.48 -3.71 -22.47
CA ALA A 282 17.25 -3.84 -23.25
C ALA A 282 16.49 -5.13 -22.91
N LEU A 283 17.17 -6.25 -22.77
CA LEU A 283 16.54 -7.53 -22.40
C LEU A 283 15.91 -7.51 -21.00
N GLN A 284 16.51 -6.81 -20.04
CA GLN A 284 15.90 -6.65 -18.71
C GLN A 284 14.60 -5.81 -18.81
N ALA A 285 14.62 -4.70 -19.52
CA ALA A 285 13.42 -3.90 -19.76
C ALA A 285 12.31 -4.70 -20.46
N LEU A 286 12.68 -5.47 -21.49
CA LEU A 286 11.75 -6.35 -22.21
C LEU A 286 11.13 -7.43 -21.30
N ARG A 287 11.89 -8.00 -20.35
CA ARG A 287 11.36 -8.94 -19.34
C ARG A 287 10.34 -8.28 -18.42
N ALA A 288 10.55 -7.00 -18.04
CA ALA A 288 9.56 -6.25 -17.27
C ALA A 288 8.23 -6.14 -18.06
N TYR A 289 8.28 -5.70 -19.32
CA TYR A 289 7.07 -5.58 -20.15
C TYR A 289 6.42 -6.92 -20.43
N LYS A 290 7.18 -7.99 -20.65
CA LYS A 290 6.64 -9.34 -20.78
C LYS A 290 5.87 -9.76 -19.51
N TYR A 291 6.41 -9.49 -18.33
CA TYR A 291 5.75 -9.78 -17.06
C TYR A 291 4.43 -9.00 -16.91
N ILE A 292 4.41 -7.72 -17.31
CA ILE A 292 3.24 -6.86 -17.26
C ILE A 292 2.16 -7.37 -18.23
N HIS A 293 2.55 -7.66 -19.48
CA HIS A 293 1.63 -8.15 -20.51
C HIS A 293 1.04 -9.54 -20.18
N ALA A 294 1.79 -10.41 -19.50
CA ALA A 294 1.28 -11.69 -19.02
C ALA A 294 0.18 -11.55 -17.96
N LYS A 295 -0.08 -10.34 -17.46
CA LYS A 295 -1.17 -9.99 -16.54
C LYS A 295 -2.27 -9.17 -17.24
N ASP A 296 -2.29 -9.14 -18.57
CA ASP A 296 -3.21 -8.34 -19.40
C ASP A 296 -3.16 -6.83 -19.11
N ILE A 297 -1.99 -6.34 -18.65
CA ILE A 297 -1.78 -4.94 -18.30
C ILE A 297 -0.92 -4.28 -19.37
N LEU A 298 -1.31 -3.08 -19.83
CA LEU A 298 -0.54 -2.21 -20.70
C LEU A 298 -0.05 -0.99 -19.92
N HIS A 299 1.23 -0.66 -20.06
CA HIS A 299 1.85 0.44 -19.31
C HIS A 299 1.41 1.83 -19.79
N ARG A 300 1.30 2.03 -21.11
CA ARG A 300 0.77 3.20 -21.82
C ARG A 300 1.62 4.49 -21.74
N ASP A 301 2.69 4.49 -20.94
CA ASP A 301 3.63 5.61 -20.82
C ASP A 301 5.09 5.12 -20.87
N ILE A 302 5.41 4.38 -21.91
CA ILE A 302 6.76 3.84 -22.11
C ILE A 302 7.70 4.94 -22.56
N CYS A 303 8.69 5.25 -21.72
CA CYS A 303 9.75 6.19 -22.04
C CYS A 303 11.00 5.91 -21.17
N PRO A 304 12.18 6.44 -21.55
CA PRO A 304 13.42 6.22 -20.79
C PRO A 304 13.42 6.80 -19.37
N LYS A 305 12.50 7.72 -19.06
CA LYS A 305 12.37 8.30 -17.70
C LYS A 305 11.62 7.40 -16.75
N ASN A 306 10.74 6.53 -17.27
CA ASN A 306 9.95 5.58 -16.49
C ASN A 306 10.65 4.21 -16.35
N VAL A 307 11.86 4.09 -16.86
CA VAL A 307 12.75 2.94 -16.65
C VAL A 307 13.92 3.41 -15.80
N LEU A 308 14.18 2.72 -14.70
CA LEU A 308 15.16 3.11 -13.71
C LEU A 308 16.33 2.12 -13.68
N VAL A 309 17.49 2.60 -13.25
CA VAL A 309 18.75 1.85 -13.23
C VAL A 309 19.30 1.84 -11.80
N LYS A 310 19.54 0.65 -11.25
CA LYS A 310 20.29 0.43 -10.02
C LYS A 310 21.66 -0.10 -10.34
N LEU A 311 22.68 0.50 -9.73
CA LEU A 311 24.06 0.06 -9.89
C LEU A 311 24.47 -0.78 -8.65
N HIS A 312 25.02 -1.97 -8.92
CA HIS A 312 25.68 -2.80 -7.94
C HIS A 312 27.05 -3.16 -8.50
N GLU A 313 28.08 -2.40 -8.15
CA GLU A 313 29.43 -2.55 -8.71
C GLU A 313 29.40 -2.62 -10.24
N ASP A 314 29.60 -3.81 -10.82
CA ASP A 314 29.59 -4.06 -12.25
C ASP A 314 28.21 -4.45 -12.81
N ILE A 315 27.21 -4.67 -11.95
CA ILE A 315 25.89 -5.14 -12.35
C ILE A 315 24.94 -3.94 -12.47
N ARG A 316 24.18 -3.91 -13.55
CA ARG A 316 23.10 -2.95 -13.80
C ARG A 316 21.79 -3.67 -13.73
N VAL A 317 20.96 -3.31 -12.76
CA VAL A 317 19.58 -3.82 -12.61
C VAL A 317 18.63 -2.76 -13.17
N ILE A 318 17.77 -3.18 -14.09
CA ILE A 318 16.81 -2.33 -14.78
C ILE A 318 15.43 -2.64 -14.25
N LYS A 319 14.71 -1.60 -13.83
CA LYS A 319 13.33 -1.74 -13.33
C LYS A 319 12.41 -0.71 -13.97
N VAL A 320 11.18 -1.14 -14.27
CA VAL A 320 10.12 -0.26 -14.79
C VAL A 320 9.34 0.34 -13.64
N SER A 321 8.96 1.61 -13.76
CA SER A 321 8.20 2.40 -12.79
C SER A 321 7.11 3.22 -13.47
N ASP A 322 6.30 3.92 -12.69
CA ASP A 322 5.26 4.86 -13.12
C ASP A 322 4.11 4.22 -13.92
N PHE A 323 3.21 3.56 -13.17
CA PHE A 323 2.03 2.88 -13.69
C PHE A 323 0.76 3.76 -13.66
N GLY A 324 0.90 5.08 -13.58
CA GLY A 324 -0.21 6.03 -13.45
C GLY A 324 -1.17 6.09 -14.65
N LEU A 325 -0.79 5.57 -15.83
CA LEU A 325 -1.62 5.51 -17.04
C LEU A 325 -2.09 4.10 -17.42
N VAL A 326 -1.84 3.12 -16.57
CA VAL A 326 -2.18 1.70 -16.83
C VAL A 326 -3.67 1.54 -17.13
N LYS A 327 -3.98 0.78 -18.20
CA LYS A 327 -5.32 0.33 -18.52
C LYS A 327 -5.52 -1.04 -17.88
N ILE A 328 -6.46 -1.10 -16.95
CA ILE A 328 -6.97 -2.35 -16.38
C ILE A 328 -8.24 -2.71 -17.16
N PRO A 329 -8.46 -3.98 -17.54
CA PRO A 329 -9.76 -4.42 -18.04
C PRO A 329 -10.85 -3.92 -17.07
N ASP A 330 -11.94 -3.40 -17.60
CA ASP A 330 -13.11 -2.89 -16.84
C ASP A 330 -12.96 -1.55 -16.11
N SER A 331 -11.88 -0.77 -16.31
CA SER A 331 -11.79 0.56 -15.72
C SER A 331 -12.36 1.66 -16.62
N GLU A 332 -13.39 2.37 -16.18
CA GLU A 332 -14.00 3.51 -16.88
C GLU A 332 -13.20 4.82 -16.83
N LEU A 333 -12.00 4.82 -16.25
CA LEU A 333 -11.19 6.03 -16.03
C LEU A 333 -10.51 6.60 -17.26
N THR A 334 -10.62 5.92 -18.40
CA THR A 334 -10.10 6.45 -19.66
C THR A 334 -11.13 7.42 -20.25
N SER A 335 -11.10 8.69 -19.84
CA SER A 335 -11.90 9.73 -20.49
C SER A 335 -11.34 10.05 -21.88
N LEU A 336 -12.22 10.50 -22.79
CA LEU A 336 -11.87 11.02 -24.12
C LEU A 336 -10.84 12.18 -24.06
N SER A 337 -10.70 12.82 -22.88
CA SER A 337 -9.77 13.92 -22.60
C SER A 337 -8.45 13.50 -21.96
N THR A 338 -8.11 12.18 -21.91
CA THR A 338 -6.78 11.77 -21.46
C THR A 338 -5.76 12.32 -22.45
N GLU A 339 -5.02 13.36 -22.02
CA GLU A 339 -4.00 13.99 -22.87
C GLU A 339 -3.01 12.94 -23.38
N TYR A 340 -2.64 13.08 -24.64
CA TYR A 340 -1.57 12.32 -25.26
C TYR A 340 -0.27 12.62 -24.49
N LYS A 341 0.07 11.75 -23.56
CA LYS A 341 1.31 11.76 -22.80
C LYS A 341 2.15 10.57 -23.23
N GLY A 342 3.44 10.77 -23.30
CA GLY A 342 4.38 9.72 -23.66
C GLY A 342 5.19 10.06 -24.88
N TYR A 343 6.48 10.27 -24.67
CA TYR A 343 7.42 10.72 -25.70
C TYR A 343 7.62 9.66 -26.81
N PHE A 344 7.40 8.37 -26.50
CA PHE A 344 7.58 7.25 -27.43
C PHE A 344 6.26 6.67 -27.96
N ASN A 345 5.12 7.20 -27.55
CA ASN A 345 3.83 6.72 -28.03
C ASN A 345 3.67 6.91 -29.56
N ASP A 346 2.86 6.02 -30.13
CA ASP A 346 2.51 6.07 -31.56
C ASP A 346 1.83 7.40 -31.90
N PRO A 347 2.34 8.18 -32.87
CA PRO A 347 1.74 9.44 -33.28
C PRO A 347 0.28 9.32 -33.75
N GLU A 348 -0.13 8.16 -34.28
CA GLU A 348 -1.50 7.93 -34.74
C GLU A 348 -2.54 8.00 -33.64
N LEU A 349 -2.15 7.71 -32.37
CA LEU A 349 -3.02 7.86 -31.21
C LEU A 349 -3.57 9.30 -31.03
N ARG A 350 -2.93 10.30 -31.62
CA ARG A 350 -3.46 11.69 -31.66
C ARG A 350 -4.73 11.82 -32.50
N LEU A 351 -4.85 11.00 -33.51
CA LEU A 351 -6.00 11.01 -34.43
C LEU A 351 -7.07 10.02 -33.98
N GLU A 352 -6.66 8.84 -33.52
CA GLU A 352 -7.56 7.75 -33.13
C GLU A 352 -8.13 7.91 -31.69
N GLY A 353 -7.44 8.68 -30.85
CA GLY A 353 -7.76 8.81 -29.44
C GLY A 353 -7.07 7.76 -28.57
N PHE A 354 -6.74 8.14 -27.35
CA PHE A 354 -5.98 7.30 -26.42
C PHE A 354 -6.76 6.10 -25.87
N ASN A 355 -8.07 6.10 -26.04
CA ASN A 355 -8.96 4.97 -25.69
C ASN A 355 -8.76 3.76 -26.62
N THR A 356 -8.23 3.95 -27.84
CA THR A 356 -7.92 2.86 -28.79
C THR A 356 -6.60 2.16 -28.47
N TYR A 357 -5.84 2.62 -27.45
CA TYR A 357 -4.54 2.08 -27.12
C TYR A 357 -4.61 0.56 -26.84
N CYS A 358 -3.80 -0.19 -27.57
CA CYS A 358 -3.74 -1.65 -27.50
C CYS A 358 -2.29 -2.14 -27.64
N ILE A 359 -2.08 -3.45 -27.64
CA ILE A 359 -0.76 -4.09 -27.62
C ILE A 359 0.17 -3.62 -28.74
N VAL A 360 -0.32 -3.36 -29.96
CA VAL A 360 0.52 -2.91 -31.08
C VAL A 360 1.01 -1.46 -30.94
N HIS A 361 0.36 -0.65 -30.10
CA HIS A 361 0.87 0.65 -29.69
C HIS A 361 1.96 0.52 -28.63
N GLU A 362 1.79 -0.45 -27.75
CA GLU A 362 2.77 -0.78 -26.71
C GLU A 362 4.08 -1.30 -27.36
N THR A 363 3.98 -2.26 -28.28
CA THR A 363 5.15 -2.79 -29.01
C THR A 363 5.86 -1.73 -29.85
N TYR A 364 5.12 -0.76 -30.43
CA TYR A 364 5.70 0.42 -31.05
C TYR A 364 6.56 1.23 -30.09
N ALA A 365 6.01 1.59 -28.91
CA ALA A 365 6.72 2.37 -27.91
C ALA A 365 7.94 1.60 -27.35
N ILE A 366 7.79 0.28 -27.12
CA ILE A 366 8.89 -0.60 -26.69
C ILE A 366 9.99 -0.65 -27.78
N THR A 367 9.64 -0.72 -29.05
CA THR A 367 10.62 -0.68 -30.15
C THR A 367 11.45 0.61 -30.08
N ARG A 368 10.83 1.75 -29.86
CA ARG A 368 11.53 3.04 -29.69
C ARG A 368 12.44 3.04 -28.46
N LEU A 369 11.99 2.45 -27.33
CA LEU A 369 12.80 2.31 -26.12
C LEU A 369 14.03 1.44 -26.36
N VAL A 370 13.86 0.29 -27.03
CA VAL A 370 14.98 -0.60 -27.41
C VAL A 370 15.98 0.12 -28.32
N PHE A 371 15.49 0.83 -29.33
CA PHE A 371 16.35 1.63 -30.20
C PHE A 371 17.15 2.67 -29.41
N PHE A 372 16.50 3.40 -28.50
CA PHE A 372 17.17 4.37 -27.63
C PHE A 372 18.27 3.71 -26.78
N ILE A 373 17.98 2.57 -26.16
CA ILE A 373 18.98 1.82 -25.39
C ILE A 373 20.20 1.43 -26.26
N MET A 374 19.93 0.92 -27.44
CA MET A 374 20.99 0.43 -28.35
C MET A 374 21.86 1.52 -28.93
N THR A 375 21.32 2.72 -29.11
CA THR A 375 22.02 3.78 -29.84
C THR A 375 22.26 5.07 -29.04
N GLY A 376 21.53 5.30 -27.96
CA GLY A 376 21.48 6.57 -27.24
C GLY A 376 20.78 7.69 -28.02
N ARG A 377 20.08 7.37 -29.10
CA ARG A 377 19.42 8.33 -30.00
C ARG A 377 17.92 8.09 -30.03
N THR A 378 17.16 9.14 -30.29
CA THR A 378 15.69 9.07 -30.46
C THR A 378 15.29 9.17 -31.92
N ASN A 379 16.17 9.72 -32.79
CA ASN A 379 15.97 9.81 -34.23
C ASN A 379 16.42 8.52 -34.92
N THR A 380 15.55 7.92 -35.71
CA THR A 380 15.71 6.61 -36.35
C THR A 380 16.19 6.70 -37.81
N ASP A 381 16.56 7.88 -38.32
CA ASP A 381 16.89 8.10 -39.77
C ASP A 381 18.15 7.36 -40.23
N LYS A 382 19.12 7.18 -39.34
CA LYS A 382 20.39 6.50 -39.69
C LYS A 382 20.69 5.41 -38.69
N ILE A 383 20.48 4.16 -39.05
CA ILE A 383 20.78 2.97 -38.26
C ILE A 383 21.83 2.15 -39.04
N GLU A 384 23.05 2.05 -38.46
CA GLU A 384 24.20 1.39 -39.14
C GLU A 384 24.07 -0.14 -39.10
N ASN A 385 23.70 -0.68 -37.94
CA ASN A 385 23.47 -2.11 -37.77
C ASN A 385 22.21 -2.53 -38.56
N LEU A 386 22.37 -3.35 -39.58
CA LEU A 386 21.28 -3.76 -40.48
C LEU A 386 20.18 -4.53 -39.75
N GLN A 387 20.54 -5.43 -38.83
CA GLN A 387 19.56 -6.20 -38.09
C GLN A 387 18.74 -5.30 -37.14
N LEU A 388 19.39 -4.33 -36.47
CA LEU A 388 18.69 -3.34 -35.66
C LEU A 388 17.77 -2.46 -36.50
N ARG A 389 18.20 -2.09 -37.70
CA ARG A 389 17.39 -1.32 -38.67
C ARG A 389 16.11 -2.07 -39.01
N ASP A 390 16.25 -3.36 -39.42
CA ASP A 390 15.11 -4.18 -39.80
C ASP A 390 14.14 -4.39 -38.62
N PHE A 391 14.68 -4.57 -37.43
CA PHE A 391 13.90 -4.62 -36.18
C PHE A 391 13.09 -3.33 -35.98
N VAL A 392 13.72 -2.17 -36.11
CA VAL A 392 13.07 -0.87 -35.90
C VAL A 392 12.05 -0.59 -37.01
N VAL A 393 12.38 -0.87 -38.27
CA VAL A 393 11.46 -0.66 -39.40
C VAL A 393 10.20 -1.49 -39.23
N LYS A 394 10.32 -2.75 -38.79
CA LYS A 394 9.14 -3.58 -38.50
C LYS A 394 8.33 -3.01 -37.33
N GLY A 395 8.96 -2.72 -36.18
CA GLY A 395 8.25 -2.28 -34.97
C GLY A 395 7.60 -0.91 -35.11
N LEU A 396 8.13 -0.03 -35.95
CA LEU A 396 7.60 1.31 -36.23
C LEU A 396 6.80 1.41 -37.51
N ASN A 397 6.39 0.28 -38.10
CA ASN A 397 5.65 0.29 -39.37
C ASN A 397 4.36 1.09 -39.22
N PRO A 398 4.02 2.00 -40.15
CA PRO A 398 2.74 2.70 -40.16
C PRO A 398 1.55 1.73 -40.14
N ASP A 399 1.62 0.66 -40.92
CA ASP A 399 0.62 -0.40 -40.92
C ASP A 399 0.77 -1.27 -39.66
N LYS A 400 -0.17 -1.13 -38.72
CA LYS A 400 -0.17 -1.82 -37.45
C LYS A 400 -0.17 -3.35 -37.56
N THR A 401 -0.72 -3.89 -38.64
CA THR A 401 -0.76 -5.34 -38.89
C THR A 401 0.62 -5.92 -39.18
N LYS A 402 1.57 -5.07 -39.60
CA LYS A 402 2.94 -5.45 -39.93
C LYS A 402 3.91 -5.27 -38.77
N ARG A 403 3.47 -4.67 -37.66
CA ARG A 403 4.25 -4.52 -36.42
C ARG A 403 4.40 -5.85 -35.68
N TYR A 404 5.17 -5.84 -34.60
CA TYR A 404 5.16 -6.92 -33.61
C TYR A 404 3.78 -6.98 -32.94
N GLN A 405 3.14 -8.12 -33.05
CA GLN A 405 1.76 -8.28 -32.55
C GLN A 405 1.70 -8.54 -31.04
N ASP A 406 2.80 -9.02 -30.46
CA ASP A 406 2.97 -9.22 -29.02
C ASP A 406 4.44 -9.00 -28.59
N ILE A 407 4.66 -9.08 -27.29
CA ILE A 407 5.98 -8.88 -26.68
C ILE A 407 6.93 -10.05 -26.95
N ASP A 408 6.43 -11.27 -27.11
CA ASP A 408 7.27 -12.44 -27.37
C ASP A 408 7.85 -12.42 -28.78
N GLU A 409 7.05 -12.01 -29.77
CA GLU A 409 7.53 -11.78 -31.16
C GLU A 409 8.64 -10.74 -31.17
N LEU A 410 8.45 -9.62 -30.44
CA LEU A 410 9.43 -8.54 -30.35
C LEU A 410 10.72 -9.01 -29.65
N ILE A 411 10.63 -9.73 -28.52
CA ILE A 411 11.79 -10.28 -27.81
C ILE A 411 12.57 -11.25 -28.69
N ASN A 412 11.88 -12.15 -29.39
CA ASN A 412 12.52 -13.12 -30.28
C ASN A 412 13.29 -12.43 -31.41
N ALA A 413 12.68 -11.40 -32.02
CA ALA A 413 13.34 -10.62 -33.06
C ALA A 413 14.57 -9.89 -32.53
N PHE A 414 14.46 -9.23 -31.36
CA PHE A 414 15.56 -8.49 -30.73
C PHE A 414 16.72 -9.41 -30.29
N SER A 415 16.40 -10.58 -29.76
CA SER A 415 17.41 -11.52 -29.24
C SER A 415 18.38 -11.99 -30.29
N ASN A 416 17.95 -12.05 -31.55
CA ASN A 416 18.75 -12.47 -32.70
C ASN A 416 19.71 -11.39 -33.24
N ILE A 417 19.58 -10.13 -32.79
CA ILE A 417 20.46 -9.04 -33.26
C ILE A 417 21.87 -9.25 -32.72
N LYS A 418 22.86 -9.21 -33.58
CA LYS A 418 24.28 -9.35 -33.27
C LYS A 418 25.01 -8.02 -33.44
N GLU A 419 26.18 -7.93 -32.81
CA GLU A 419 27.12 -6.85 -33.03
C GLU A 419 27.63 -6.95 -34.48
N SER A 420 27.58 -5.85 -35.21
CA SER A 420 28.01 -5.78 -36.62
C SER A 420 29.51 -5.58 -36.75
#